data_d3739a5a64abf52dd7f1436ff1caf693
#
_entry.id   d3739a5a64abf52dd7f1436ff1caf693
#
_cell.length_a   1.000
_cell.length_b   1.000
_cell.length_c   1.000
_cell.angle_alpha   90.00
_cell.angle_beta   90.00
_cell.angle_gamma   90.00
#
_symmetry.space_group_name_H-M   'P 1'
#
loop_
_entity.id
_entity.type
_entity.pdbx_description
1 polymer ?
#
loop_
_entity_poly.entity_id
_entity_poly.type
_entity_poly.pdbx_seq_one_letter_code
_entity_poly.pdbx_strand_id
1 'polypeptide(L)'
;CDENGSVPCNLGATTIADPTYGFNKKTLEKAQPFQHTFDIVDVMAVDNLPNELPRDASKYFGGFLQTYVLPDLIIGVRSGVIERATICDESKLTPHFEYLHDFAFGE
;
A
#
# COMPACT_ATOMS: atom_id res chain seq x y z
N CYS A 1 -1.95 -1.24 5.62
CA CYS A 1 -2.57 -1.76 4.38
C CYS A 1 -3.21 -0.61 3.63
N ASP A 2 -3.22 -0.67 2.32
CA ASP A 2 -3.86 0.30 1.46
C ASP A 2 -5.40 0.21 1.58
N GLU A 3 -6.08 1.33 1.45
CA GLU A 3 -7.53 1.44 1.57
C GLU A 3 -8.28 0.52 0.59
N ASN A 4 -7.76 0.33 -0.60
CA ASN A 4 -8.35 -0.47 -1.67
C ASN A 4 -7.73 -1.87 -1.81
N GLY A 5 -7.22 -2.41 -0.71
CA GLY A 5 -7.08 -3.84 -0.54
C GLY A 5 -6.13 -4.61 -1.42
N SER A 6 -4.83 -4.35 -1.34
CA SER A 6 -3.84 -5.37 -1.74
C SER A 6 -3.90 -6.62 -0.84
N VAL A 7 -4.61 -6.55 0.29
CA VAL A 7 -4.81 -7.68 1.24
C VAL A 7 -6.30 -7.98 1.35
N PRO A 8 -6.75 -9.22 1.05
CA PRO A 8 -8.18 -9.56 0.98
C PRO A 8 -8.97 -9.34 2.27
N CYS A 9 -8.31 -9.37 3.44
CA CYS A 9 -8.98 -9.09 4.72
C CYS A 9 -9.09 -7.60 5.05
N ASN A 10 -8.57 -6.72 4.20
CA ASN A 10 -8.71 -5.27 4.39
C ASN A 10 -10.04 -4.78 3.82
N LEU A 11 -10.94 -4.39 4.72
CA LEU A 11 -12.28 -3.86 4.41
C LEU A 11 -12.35 -2.33 4.49
N GLY A 12 -11.21 -1.66 4.47
CA GLY A 12 -11.12 -0.20 4.48
C GLY A 12 -10.13 0.35 5.51
N ALA A 13 -9.80 1.62 5.36
CA ALA A 13 -8.89 2.33 6.24
C ALA A 13 -9.40 2.43 7.68
N THR A 14 -8.47 2.51 8.61
CA THR A 14 -8.69 2.78 10.04
C THR A 14 -8.03 4.09 10.44
N THR A 15 -8.32 4.58 11.63
CA THR A 15 -7.76 5.83 12.15
C THR A 15 -6.81 5.57 13.32
N ILE A 16 -6.00 6.55 13.68
CA ILE A 16 -5.13 6.47 14.87
C ILE A 16 -5.97 6.30 16.16
N ALA A 17 -7.17 6.89 16.21
CA ALA A 17 -8.05 6.79 17.38
C ALA A 17 -8.72 5.41 17.51
N ASP A 18 -9.00 4.76 16.39
CA ASP A 18 -9.56 3.40 16.32
C ASP A 18 -8.79 2.60 15.24
N PRO A 19 -7.58 2.09 15.60
CA PRO A 19 -6.63 1.64 14.61
C PRO A 19 -6.86 0.21 14.10
N THR A 20 -7.66 -0.58 14.79
CA THR A 20 -7.80 -2.01 14.49
C THR A 20 -9.25 -2.48 14.48
N TYR A 21 -9.54 -3.43 13.61
CA TYR A 21 -10.78 -4.21 13.64
C TYR A 21 -10.47 -5.70 13.43
N GLY A 22 -11.40 -6.56 13.83
CA GLY A 22 -11.35 -7.97 13.49
C GLY A 22 -11.95 -8.22 12.11
N PHE A 23 -11.34 -9.08 11.32
CA PHE A 23 -11.92 -9.62 10.09
C PHE A 23 -12.34 -11.06 10.31
N ASN A 24 -13.63 -11.35 10.18
CA ASN A 24 -14.16 -12.71 10.30
C ASN A 24 -14.00 -13.46 8.99
N LYS A 25 -13.17 -14.51 8.97
CA LYS A 25 -12.88 -15.32 7.77
C LYS A 25 -14.09 -16.11 7.25
N LYS A 26 -15.11 -16.35 8.07
CA LYS A 26 -16.30 -17.09 7.68
C LYS A 26 -17.39 -16.20 7.09
N THR A 27 -17.65 -15.06 7.73
CA THR A 27 -18.68 -14.12 7.28
C THR A 27 -18.15 -13.07 6.32
N LEU A 28 -16.83 -12.90 6.24
CA LEU A 28 -16.12 -11.88 5.47
C LEU A 28 -16.49 -10.43 5.88
N GLU A 29 -16.87 -10.25 7.14
CA GLU A 29 -17.32 -8.98 7.69
C GLU A 29 -16.41 -8.48 8.80
N LYS A 30 -16.54 -7.18 9.11
CA LYS A 30 -15.88 -6.58 10.28
C LYS A 30 -16.44 -7.17 11.57
N ALA A 31 -15.55 -7.44 12.51
CA ALA A 31 -15.82 -7.94 13.85
C ALA A 31 -15.04 -7.13 14.90
N GLN A 32 -15.32 -7.36 16.17
CA GLN A 32 -14.50 -6.82 17.25
C GLN A 32 -13.08 -7.37 17.17
N PRO A 33 -12.05 -6.53 17.34
CA PRO A 33 -10.66 -6.99 17.36
C PRO A 33 -10.32 -7.75 18.64
N PHE A 34 -9.18 -8.42 18.64
CA PHE A 34 -8.56 -9.09 19.79
C PHE A 34 -9.38 -10.20 20.44
N GLN A 35 -10.22 -10.87 19.67
CA GLN A 35 -11.04 -11.96 20.18
C GLN A 35 -10.25 -13.27 20.38
N HIS A 36 -9.01 -13.35 19.86
CA HIS A 36 -8.11 -14.52 19.97
C HIS A 36 -8.74 -15.85 19.52
N THR A 37 -9.64 -15.79 18.55
CA THR A 37 -10.24 -16.96 17.92
C THR A 37 -9.61 -17.25 16.58
N PHE A 38 -9.61 -18.52 16.14
CA PHE A 38 -9.02 -18.90 14.85
C PHE A 38 -9.71 -18.23 13.66
N ASP A 39 -10.99 -17.88 13.78
CA ASP A 39 -11.79 -17.33 12.71
C ASP A 39 -11.64 -15.81 12.53
N ILE A 40 -10.99 -15.12 13.49
CA ILE A 40 -10.79 -13.66 13.46
C ILE A 40 -9.32 -13.35 13.19
N VAL A 41 -9.08 -12.44 12.25
CA VAL A 41 -7.78 -11.83 11.97
C VAL A 41 -7.85 -10.37 12.36
N ASP A 42 -6.93 -9.91 13.17
CA ASP A 42 -6.83 -8.48 13.50
C ASP A 42 -6.15 -7.73 12.36
N VAL A 43 -6.81 -6.67 11.90
CA VAL A 43 -6.37 -5.82 10.79
C VAL A 43 -6.15 -4.40 11.30
N MET A 44 -5.00 -3.85 11.02
CA MET A 44 -4.69 -2.43 11.17
C MET A 44 -4.41 -1.83 9.79
N ALA A 45 -5.22 -0.87 9.39
CA ALA A 45 -5.14 -0.23 8.08
C ALA A 45 -5.08 1.31 8.20
N VAL A 46 -4.21 1.78 9.09
CA VAL A 46 -3.94 3.22 9.25
C VAL A 46 -3.05 3.66 8.09
N ASP A 47 -3.59 4.48 7.19
CA ASP A 47 -2.92 4.91 5.96
C ASP A 47 -1.81 5.95 6.18
N ASN A 48 -1.90 6.73 7.25
CA ASN A 48 -0.94 7.78 7.58
C ASN A 48 -0.01 7.43 8.75
N LEU A 49 0.17 6.14 9.04
CA LEU A 49 1.00 5.64 10.15
C LEU A 49 2.43 6.22 10.17
N PRO A 50 3.12 6.44 9.04
CA PRO A 50 4.45 7.06 9.02
C PRO A 50 4.51 8.46 9.65
N ASN A 51 3.37 9.17 9.74
CA ASN A 51 3.30 10.49 10.35
C ASN A 51 3.51 10.46 11.88
N GLU A 52 3.38 9.30 12.52
CA GLU A 52 3.63 9.12 13.95
C GLU A 52 5.14 9.18 14.29
N LEU A 53 6.00 8.80 13.33
CA LEU A 53 7.46 8.87 13.43
C LEU A 53 8.05 9.50 12.17
N PRO A 54 7.72 10.76 11.84
CA PRO A 54 7.97 11.33 10.52
C PRO A 54 9.46 11.48 10.19
N ARG A 55 10.29 11.77 11.18
CA ARG A 55 11.75 11.90 10.98
C ARG A 55 12.37 10.56 10.59
N ASP A 56 12.03 9.50 11.32
CA ASP A 56 12.58 8.17 11.07
C ASP A 56 12.04 7.59 9.77
N ALA A 57 10.75 7.75 9.51
CA ALA A 57 10.12 7.34 8.25
C ALA A 57 10.78 8.03 7.04
N SER A 58 10.96 9.35 7.10
CA SER A 58 11.60 10.12 6.01
C SER A 58 13.06 9.74 5.81
N LYS A 59 13.82 9.55 6.88
CA LYS A 59 15.21 9.13 6.82
C LYS A 59 15.36 7.75 6.20
N TYR A 60 14.52 6.82 6.63
CA TYR A 60 14.55 5.44 6.13
C TYR A 60 14.15 5.38 4.66
N PHE A 61 13.03 5.98 4.29
CA PHE A 61 12.57 6.07 2.90
C PHE A 61 13.58 6.77 2.00
N GLY A 62 14.14 7.93 2.44
CA GLY A 62 15.16 8.66 1.71
C GLY A 62 16.43 7.85 1.44
N GLY A 63 16.83 7.00 2.40
CA GLY A 63 17.96 6.08 2.21
C GLY A 63 17.71 5.06 1.09
N PHE A 64 16.51 4.51 0.98
CA PHE A 64 16.16 3.64 -0.14
C PHE A 64 16.10 4.37 -1.47
N LEU A 65 15.56 5.59 -1.50
CA LEU A 65 15.57 6.41 -2.71
C LEU A 65 16.99 6.68 -3.20
N GLN A 66 17.89 7.06 -2.30
CA GLN A 66 19.30 7.29 -2.64
C GLN A 66 20.00 6.04 -3.19
N THR A 67 19.69 4.90 -2.64
CA THR A 67 20.40 3.65 -2.98
C THR A 67 19.88 3.01 -4.26
N TYR A 68 18.56 3.01 -4.46
CA TYR A 68 17.92 2.18 -5.48
C TYR A 68 17.20 2.96 -6.59
N VAL A 69 16.82 4.22 -6.33
CA VAL A 69 16.00 4.99 -7.28
C VAL A 69 16.83 6.07 -7.98
N LEU A 70 17.53 6.91 -7.21
CA LEU A 70 18.28 8.03 -7.77
C LEU A 70 19.37 7.60 -8.76
N PRO A 71 20.14 6.51 -8.52
CA PRO A 71 21.12 6.04 -9.51
C PRO A 71 20.47 5.68 -10.85
N ASP A 72 19.34 5.00 -10.84
CA ASP A 72 18.62 4.64 -12.05
C ASP A 72 18.13 5.88 -12.82
N LEU A 73 17.61 6.88 -12.11
CA LEU A 73 17.11 8.12 -12.71
C LEU A 73 18.23 9.01 -13.27
N ILE A 74 19.38 9.09 -12.58
CA ILE A 74 20.48 10.01 -12.94
C ILE A 74 21.40 9.38 -13.98
N ILE A 75 21.77 8.13 -13.79
CA ILE A 75 22.79 7.43 -14.59
C ILE A 75 22.15 6.63 -15.73
N GLY A 76 20.84 6.37 -15.63
CA GLY A 76 20.12 5.53 -16.59
C GLY A 76 20.43 4.04 -16.44
N VAL A 77 20.87 3.61 -15.27
CA VAL A 77 21.05 2.18 -14.97
C VAL A 77 19.68 1.54 -14.85
N ARG A 78 19.37 0.61 -15.73
CA ARG A 78 18.10 -0.10 -15.71
C ARG A 78 18.15 -1.30 -14.74
N SER A 79 17.99 -1.03 -13.45
CA SER A 79 17.87 -2.09 -12.45
C SER A 79 16.48 -2.79 -12.47
N GLY A 80 15.56 -2.26 -13.29
CA GLY A 80 14.17 -2.69 -13.34
C GLY A 80 13.29 -2.10 -12.20
N VAL A 81 13.85 -1.31 -11.28
CA VAL A 81 13.08 -0.65 -10.22
C VAL A 81 12.15 0.40 -10.81
N ILE A 82 12.66 1.28 -11.66
CA ILE A 82 11.88 2.33 -12.32
C ILE A 82 10.82 1.73 -13.23
N GLU A 83 11.19 0.72 -14.01
CA GLU A 83 10.27 0.03 -14.92
C GLU A 83 9.06 -0.55 -14.17
N ARG A 84 9.31 -1.27 -13.06
CA ARG A 84 8.22 -1.84 -12.24
C ARG A 84 7.41 -0.79 -11.50
N ALA A 85 7.96 0.37 -11.20
CA ALA A 85 7.29 1.46 -10.52
C ALA A 85 6.59 2.42 -11.48
N THR A 86 6.83 2.33 -12.78
CA THR A 86 6.21 3.20 -13.78
C THR A 86 4.76 2.80 -14.00
N ILE A 87 3.84 3.66 -13.59
CA ILE A 87 2.40 3.45 -13.72
C ILE A 87 1.95 3.76 -15.15
N CYS A 88 2.43 4.86 -15.70
CA CYS A 88 2.03 5.35 -17.03
C CYS A 88 3.26 5.75 -17.84
N ASP A 89 3.30 5.34 -19.08
CA ASP A 89 4.31 5.72 -20.06
C ASP A 89 3.64 6.10 -21.39
N GLU A 90 4.05 7.22 -21.99
CA GLU A 90 3.45 7.76 -23.23
C GLU A 90 1.91 7.79 -23.21
N SER A 91 1.31 8.20 -22.10
CA SER A 91 -0.14 8.26 -21.86
C SER A 91 -0.87 6.90 -21.88
N LYS A 92 -0.14 5.81 -21.64
CA LYS A 92 -0.71 4.47 -21.51
C LYS A 92 -0.29 3.87 -20.17
N LEU A 93 -1.18 3.09 -19.56
CA LEU A 93 -0.84 2.31 -18.39
C LEU A 93 0.18 1.21 -18.78
N THR A 94 1.14 0.99 -17.88
CA THR A 94 2.04 -0.16 -18.04
C THR A 94 1.32 -1.45 -17.64
N PRO A 95 1.77 -2.63 -18.12
CA PRO A 95 1.07 -3.89 -17.89
C PRO A 95 0.80 -4.23 -16.42
N HIS A 96 1.68 -3.83 -15.51
CA HIS A 96 1.50 -4.05 -14.07
C HIS A 96 0.36 -3.21 -13.45
N PHE A 97 -0.07 -2.15 -14.14
CA PHE A 97 -1.05 -1.17 -13.64
C PHE A 97 -2.32 -1.12 -14.49
N GLU A 98 -2.56 -2.10 -15.35
CA GLU A 98 -3.79 -2.18 -16.17
C GLU A 98 -5.07 -2.19 -15.34
N TYR A 99 -5.01 -2.67 -14.09
CA TYR A 99 -6.14 -2.64 -13.16
C TYR A 99 -6.62 -1.23 -12.78
N LEU A 100 -5.83 -0.19 -13.10
CA LEU A 100 -6.20 1.21 -12.90
C LEU A 100 -6.92 1.83 -14.12
N HIS A 101 -7.26 1.04 -15.15
CA HIS A 101 -7.81 1.54 -16.41
C HIS A 101 -9.05 2.41 -16.20
N ASP A 102 -10.02 1.91 -15.45
CA ASP A 102 -11.28 2.63 -15.23
C ASP A 102 -11.07 3.93 -14.44
N PHE A 103 -10.12 3.91 -13.48
CA PHE A 103 -9.74 5.11 -12.75
C PHE A 103 -9.03 6.15 -13.65
N ALA A 104 -8.16 5.70 -14.53
CA ALA A 104 -7.32 6.58 -15.36
C ALA A 104 -8.06 7.18 -16.56
N PHE A 105 -8.96 6.42 -17.15
CA PHE A 105 -9.59 6.80 -18.42
C PHE A 105 -11.10 6.95 -18.32
N GLY A 106 -11.72 6.58 -17.25
CA GLY A 106 -13.13 6.76 -16.92
C GLY A 106 -14.06 6.03 -17.90
N GLU A 107 -14.70 4.98 -17.46
CA GLU A 107 -15.98 4.58 -18.03
C GLU A 107 -17.12 4.89 -17.06
#